data_d1d9761fb69bf4c6cb2f35a996cf6894
#
_entry.id   d1d9761fb69bf4c6cb2f35a996cf6894
#
_cell.length_a   1.000
_cell.length_b   1.000
_cell.length_c   1.000
_cell.angle_alpha   90.00
_cell.angle_beta   90.00
_cell.angle_gamma   90.00
#
_symmetry.space_group_name_H-M   'P 1'
#
loop_
_entity.id
_entity.type
_entity.pdbx_description
1 polymer ?
#
loop_
_entity_poly.entity_id
_entity_poly.type
_entity_poly.pdbx_seq_one_letter_code
_entity_poly.pdbx_strand_id
1 'polypeptide(L)'
;MSFFFTSESVSEGHPDKVCDAISDGILDAILKDDPDARVACETFVTTGLVLVGGEITTKAYVEVQDVVRSTIKKIGYTSAEYKFDAESCSVLNAIHSQSPDIAMGVDKGGAGDQGLMFGYACSQTPELMPMPIMFAHKLVKKLADIRKGDNGLMPYLRPDSKSQVTIEYDENKNPLRVDTVVISTQHDSDVTQERIKDDVISQVIKSVIPKDLLDNKTKYFVNPTGRFEVGGPHGDSGLTGRKIIVDTYGGWAPHGGGAFSGKDPSKVDRSATYAARHIAKNVVASGLAKECLVQVAYAIGIAEPVSVYVDTRGTGVIPDFKISQMIHKEVDLTPLGIIKRLNLRRPIYQKTSAYGHFGRREENFTWEKTDLVQTFKKYA
;
A
#
# COMPACT_ATOMS: atom_id res chain seq x y z
N MET A 1 9.75 1.34 31.12
CA MET A 1 9.62 2.66 30.44
C MET A 1 8.64 2.49 29.28
N SER A 2 7.90 3.56 28.89
CA SER A 2 7.07 3.53 27.68
C SER A 2 7.71 4.37 26.57
N PHE A 3 7.35 4.09 25.32
CA PHE A 3 7.74 4.90 24.15
C PHE A 3 6.55 5.08 23.21
N PHE A 4 6.63 6.08 22.33
CA PHE A 4 5.59 6.39 21.35
C PHE A 4 6.06 6.05 19.95
N PHE A 5 5.14 5.49 19.15
CA PHE A 5 5.38 5.29 17.73
C PHE A 5 4.20 5.77 16.90
N THR A 6 4.50 6.41 15.78
CA THR A 6 3.51 7.06 14.92
C THR A 6 3.59 6.52 13.49
N SER A 7 2.43 6.24 12.91
CA SER A 7 2.28 5.99 11.47
C SER A 7 1.19 6.87 10.89
N GLU A 8 1.29 7.15 9.60
CA GLU A 8 0.30 7.90 8.84
C GLU A 8 -0.25 7.12 7.66
N SER A 9 -1.41 7.51 7.17
CA SER A 9 -2.00 7.02 5.94
C SER A 9 -2.77 8.13 5.22
N VAL A 10 -3.04 7.91 3.94
CA VAL A 10 -3.81 8.83 3.11
C VAL A 10 -4.89 8.07 2.35
N SER A 11 -5.99 8.75 2.02
CA SER A 11 -7.11 8.16 1.29
C SER A 11 -6.80 7.96 -0.19
N GLU A 12 -7.71 7.25 -0.88
CA GLU A 12 -7.66 7.08 -2.33
C GLU A 12 -7.74 8.40 -3.12
N GLY A 13 -8.28 9.47 -2.50
CA GLY A 13 -8.38 10.80 -3.11
C GLY A 13 -7.15 11.68 -2.90
N HIS A 14 -6.16 11.23 -2.12
CA HIS A 14 -4.87 11.93 -2.04
C HIS A 14 -4.18 11.94 -3.41
N PRO A 15 -3.58 13.05 -3.87
CA PRO A 15 -3.00 13.17 -5.21
C PRO A 15 -2.07 12.03 -5.61
N ASP A 16 -1.13 11.64 -4.73
CA ASP A 16 -0.22 10.52 -5.00
C ASP A 16 -0.98 9.19 -5.15
N LYS A 17 -2.06 8.98 -4.38
CA LYS A 17 -2.87 7.76 -4.47
C LYS A 17 -3.80 7.75 -5.69
N VAL A 18 -4.22 8.90 -6.16
CA VAL A 18 -4.88 9.03 -7.46
C VAL A 18 -3.94 8.54 -8.56
N CYS A 19 -2.67 8.96 -8.53
CA CYS A 19 -1.65 8.49 -9.48
C CYS A 19 -1.43 6.98 -9.40
N ASP A 20 -1.27 6.43 -8.19
CA ASP A 20 -1.12 4.99 -7.98
C ASP A 20 -2.32 4.21 -8.53
N ALA A 21 -3.54 4.70 -8.29
CA ALA A 21 -4.76 4.06 -8.75
C ALA A 21 -4.91 4.09 -10.29
N ILE A 22 -4.46 5.18 -10.94
CA ILE A 22 -4.45 5.29 -12.40
C ILE A 22 -3.41 4.33 -12.98
N SER A 23 -2.18 4.35 -12.49
CA SER A 23 -1.07 3.51 -12.98
C SER A 23 -1.39 2.01 -12.81
N ASP A 24 -1.93 1.59 -11.66
CA ASP A 24 -2.38 0.21 -11.44
C ASP A 24 -3.65 -0.13 -12.20
N GLY A 25 -4.52 0.84 -12.47
CA GLY A 25 -5.70 0.64 -13.33
C GLY A 25 -5.33 0.33 -14.77
N ILE A 26 -4.32 1.01 -15.31
CA ILE A 26 -3.77 0.74 -16.65
C ILE A 26 -3.09 -0.64 -16.67
N LEU A 27 -2.29 -0.96 -15.65
CA LEU A 27 -1.68 -2.28 -15.49
C LEU A 27 -2.73 -3.40 -15.50
N ASP A 28 -3.79 -3.26 -14.69
CA ASP A 28 -4.85 -4.26 -14.59
C ASP A 28 -5.62 -4.42 -15.93
N ALA A 29 -5.88 -3.31 -16.63
CA ALA A 29 -6.52 -3.35 -17.93
C ALA A 29 -5.69 -4.11 -18.96
N ILE A 30 -4.37 -3.94 -18.93
CA ILE A 30 -3.44 -4.66 -19.83
C ILE A 30 -3.36 -6.14 -19.46
N LEU A 31 -3.15 -6.47 -18.16
CA LEU A 31 -2.98 -7.86 -17.71
C LEU A 31 -4.23 -8.72 -17.90
N LYS A 32 -5.39 -8.11 -18.04
CA LYS A 32 -6.64 -8.81 -18.35
C LYS A 32 -6.57 -9.54 -19.70
N ASP A 33 -5.95 -8.90 -20.70
CA ASP A 33 -5.91 -9.39 -22.07
C ASP A 33 -4.50 -9.89 -22.46
N ASP A 34 -3.45 -9.44 -21.76
CA ASP A 34 -2.05 -9.87 -21.96
C ASP A 34 -1.34 -10.07 -20.62
N PRO A 35 -1.46 -11.27 -19.99
CA PRO A 35 -0.81 -11.57 -18.70
C PRO A 35 0.72 -11.53 -18.72
N ASP A 36 1.34 -11.59 -19.89
CA ASP A 36 2.79 -11.55 -20.09
C ASP A 36 3.34 -10.15 -20.41
N ALA A 37 2.46 -9.14 -20.43
CA ALA A 37 2.83 -7.77 -20.73
C ALA A 37 3.93 -7.25 -19.78
N ARG A 38 4.78 -6.37 -20.32
CA ARG A 38 5.79 -5.62 -19.56
C ARG A 38 5.28 -4.20 -19.39
N VAL A 39 5.08 -3.81 -18.14
CA VAL A 39 4.47 -2.52 -17.79
C VAL A 39 5.31 -1.81 -16.73
N ALA A 40 5.72 -0.60 -17.04
CA ALA A 40 6.26 0.39 -16.14
C ALA A 40 5.51 1.70 -16.41
N CYS A 41 4.39 1.91 -15.72
CA CYS A 41 3.48 3.03 -15.93
C CYS A 41 3.54 4.00 -14.75
N GLU A 42 3.82 5.25 -15.04
CA GLU A 42 3.84 6.33 -14.06
C GLU A 42 2.81 7.40 -14.43
N THR A 43 2.24 8.01 -13.39
CA THR A 43 1.24 9.07 -13.54
C THR A 43 1.64 10.28 -12.73
N PHE A 44 1.43 11.45 -13.28
CA PHE A 44 1.47 12.74 -12.62
C PHE A 44 0.11 13.41 -12.70
N VAL A 45 -0.36 13.99 -11.59
CA VAL A 45 -1.60 14.77 -11.54
C VAL A 45 -1.36 16.14 -10.92
N THR A 46 -2.08 17.13 -11.43
CA THR A 46 -2.17 18.49 -10.87
C THR A 46 -3.52 19.10 -11.25
N THR A 47 -3.75 20.38 -10.99
CA THR A 47 -4.99 21.09 -11.34
C THR A 47 -5.38 20.84 -12.80
N GLY A 48 -6.51 20.18 -13.03
CA GLY A 48 -7.09 19.96 -14.34
C GLY A 48 -6.27 19.09 -15.31
N LEU A 49 -5.20 18.41 -14.84
CA LEU A 49 -4.28 17.66 -15.69
C LEU A 49 -3.94 16.29 -15.11
N VAL A 50 -3.94 15.28 -15.98
CA VAL A 50 -3.32 13.96 -15.78
C VAL A 50 -2.31 13.75 -16.91
N LEU A 51 -1.07 13.44 -16.57
CA LEU A 51 -0.04 12.96 -17.48
C LEU A 51 0.29 11.51 -17.15
N VAL A 52 0.10 10.62 -18.11
CA VAL A 52 0.51 9.19 -18.00
C VAL A 52 1.72 8.98 -18.89
N GLY A 53 2.78 8.40 -18.36
CA GLY A 53 4.00 8.10 -19.10
C GLY A 53 4.60 6.75 -18.69
N GLY A 54 5.70 6.39 -19.32
CA GLY A 54 6.44 5.17 -19.02
C GLY A 54 6.55 4.21 -20.22
N GLU A 55 7.02 3.00 -19.95
CA GLU A 55 7.33 2.01 -20.96
C GLU A 55 6.40 0.81 -20.86
N ILE A 56 5.68 0.51 -21.95
CA ILE A 56 4.76 -0.60 -22.02
C ILE A 56 5.01 -1.44 -23.29
N THR A 57 5.20 -2.72 -23.11
CA THR A 57 5.26 -3.69 -24.21
C THR A 57 4.13 -4.71 -24.00
N THR A 58 3.14 -4.68 -24.88
CA THR A 58 1.95 -5.52 -24.77
C THR A 58 1.34 -5.80 -26.14
N LYS A 59 0.54 -6.85 -26.22
CA LYS A 59 -0.34 -7.17 -27.35
C LYS A 59 -1.77 -6.67 -27.13
N ALA A 60 -2.10 -6.26 -25.90
CA ALA A 60 -3.40 -5.72 -25.56
C ALA A 60 -3.56 -4.28 -26.07
N TYR A 61 -4.76 -3.93 -26.50
CA TYR A 61 -5.14 -2.53 -26.73
C TYR A 61 -5.90 -2.01 -25.51
N VAL A 62 -5.44 -0.91 -24.94
CA VAL A 62 -6.10 -0.25 -23.80
C VAL A 62 -6.28 1.23 -24.12
N GLU A 63 -7.54 1.68 -24.05
CA GLU A 63 -7.83 3.12 -24.12
C GLU A 63 -7.47 3.77 -22.76
N VAL A 64 -6.28 4.35 -22.70
CA VAL A 64 -5.70 4.92 -21.48
C VAL A 64 -6.61 6.01 -20.90
N GLN A 65 -7.21 6.84 -21.78
CA GLN A 65 -8.08 7.94 -21.35
C GLN A 65 -9.32 7.43 -20.60
N ASP A 66 -9.91 6.33 -21.06
CA ASP A 66 -11.09 5.74 -20.41
C ASP A 66 -10.73 5.16 -19.02
N VAL A 67 -9.57 4.50 -18.91
CA VAL A 67 -9.07 4.00 -17.62
C VAL A 67 -8.84 5.15 -16.64
N VAL A 68 -8.20 6.23 -17.08
CA VAL A 68 -7.96 7.43 -16.26
C VAL A 68 -9.27 8.02 -15.76
N ARG A 69 -10.22 8.31 -16.66
CA ARG A 69 -11.50 8.94 -16.32
C ARG A 69 -12.35 8.07 -15.41
N SER A 70 -12.44 6.78 -15.70
CA SER A 70 -13.18 5.84 -14.85
C SER A 70 -12.58 5.71 -13.44
N THR A 71 -11.26 5.75 -13.33
CA THR A 71 -10.55 5.74 -12.04
C THR A 71 -10.85 7.01 -11.23
N ILE A 72 -10.72 8.18 -11.83
CA ILE A 72 -11.00 9.47 -11.18
C ILE A 72 -12.45 9.54 -10.72
N LYS A 73 -13.39 9.09 -11.56
CA LYS A 73 -14.83 9.02 -11.25
C LYS A 73 -15.11 8.09 -10.08
N LYS A 74 -14.48 6.89 -10.05
CA LYS A 74 -14.62 5.91 -8.98
C LYS A 74 -14.08 6.41 -7.64
N ILE A 75 -13.01 7.21 -7.65
CA ILE A 75 -12.46 7.87 -6.47
C ILE A 75 -13.46 8.90 -5.92
N GLY A 76 -14.20 9.59 -6.80
CA GLY A 76 -15.24 10.56 -6.42
C GLY A 76 -14.92 12.00 -6.81
N TYR A 77 -13.94 12.23 -7.68
CA TYR A 77 -13.73 13.52 -8.32
C TYR A 77 -14.68 13.67 -9.51
N THR A 78 -15.92 14.08 -9.21
CA THR A 78 -17.05 14.11 -10.14
C THR A 78 -17.65 15.51 -10.33
N SER A 79 -17.07 16.54 -9.69
CA SER A 79 -17.52 17.93 -9.79
C SER A 79 -16.40 18.83 -10.30
N ALA A 80 -16.71 19.71 -11.25
CA ALA A 80 -15.80 20.74 -11.76
C ALA A 80 -15.35 21.74 -10.65
N GLU A 81 -16.11 21.84 -9.57
CA GLU A 81 -15.74 22.67 -8.40
C GLU A 81 -14.44 22.21 -7.74
N TYR A 82 -14.09 20.93 -7.86
CA TYR A 82 -12.82 20.38 -7.37
C TYR A 82 -11.62 20.82 -8.24
N LYS A 83 -11.87 21.45 -9.39
CA LYS A 83 -10.86 21.86 -10.40
C LYS A 83 -9.94 20.71 -10.83
N PHE A 84 -10.41 19.49 -10.61
CA PHE A 84 -9.88 18.23 -11.07
C PHE A 84 -11.03 17.23 -11.02
N ASP A 85 -11.54 16.82 -12.17
CA ASP A 85 -12.67 15.89 -12.24
C ASP A 85 -12.58 14.98 -13.48
N ALA A 86 -13.34 13.90 -13.44
CA ALA A 86 -13.29 12.84 -14.44
C ALA A 86 -13.69 13.28 -15.86
N GLU A 87 -14.55 14.30 -16.00
CA GLU A 87 -15.10 14.71 -17.30
C GLU A 87 -14.24 15.80 -17.96
N SER A 88 -13.73 16.76 -17.15
CA SER A 88 -13.11 17.98 -17.69
C SER A 88 -11.57 18.01 -17.62
N CYS A 89 -10.92 17.14 -16.82
CA CYS A 89 -9.45 17.13 -16.76
C CYS A 89 -8.83 16.75 -18.10
N SER A 90 -7.73 17.41 -18.45
CA SER A 90 -6.90 17.03 -19.58
C SER A 90 -6.16 15.73 -19.29
N VAL A 91 -6.11 14.81 -20.25
CA VAL A 91 -5.35 13.56 -20.15
C VAL A 91 -4.31 13.52 -21.25
N LEU A 92 -3.04 13.59 -20.87
CA LEU A 92 -1.90 13.47 -21.77
C LEU A 92 -1.30 12.07 -21.66
N ASN A 93 -1.05 11.45 -22.81
CA ASN A 93 -0.43 10.13 -22.90
C ASN A 93 0.96 10.25 -23.53
N ALA A 94 2.00 9.87 -22.78
CA ALA A 94 3.40 9.85 -23.17
C ALA A 94 3.99 8.43 -22.98
N ILE A 95 3.18 7.38 -23.14
CA ILE A 95 3.62 5.98 -23.09
C ILE A 95 4.32 5.62 -24.41
N HIS A 96 5.42 4.87 -24.27
CA HIS A 96 6.17 4.32 -25.42
C HIS A 96 6.60 2.88 -25.15
N SER A 97 7.17 2.20 -26.14
CA SER A 97 7.63 0.81 -26.01
C SER A 97 8.93 0.73 -25.21
N GLN A 98 9.12 -0.36 -24.46
CA GLN A 98 10.34 -0.63 -23.70
C GLN A 98 11.58 -0.78 -24.60
N SER A 99 12.73 -0.31 -24.11
CA SER A 99 14.02 -0.50 -24.78
C SER A 99 14.36 -1.98 -24.95
N PRO A 100 14.84 -2.40 -26.14
CA PRO A 100 15.30 -3.78 -26.37
C PRO A 100 16.42 -4.23 -25.42
N ASP A 101 17.28 -3.33 -24.96
CA ASP A 101 18.43 -3.63 -24.10
C ASP A 101 17.98 -4.13 -22.70
N ILE A 102 16.90 -3.59 -22.17
CA ILE A 102 16.33 -4.01 -20.89
C ILE A 102 15.65 -5.39 -21.02
N ALA A 103 15.05 -5.67 -22.18
CA ALA A 103 14.37 -6.95 -22.43
C ALA A 103 15.32 -8.15 -22.36
N MET A 104 16.57 -8.02 -22.81
CA MET A 104 17.54 -9.12 -22.89
C MET A 104 17.84 -9.83 -21.55
N GLY A 105 17.87 -9.10 -20.44
CA GLY A 105 18.12 -9.65 -19.10
C GLY A 105 16.91 -10.37 -18.51
N VAL A 106 15.72 -9.84 -18.76
CA VAL A 106 14.45 -10.32 -18.20
C VAL A 106 13.94 -11.56 -18.95
N ASP A 107 14.16 -11.63 -20.27
CA ASP A 107 13.69 -12.76 -21.11
C ASP A 107 14.37 -14.08 -20.75
N LYS A 108 15.51 -14.05 -20.08
CA LYS A 108 16.22 -15.23 -19.55
C LYS A 108 15.79 -15.61 -18.12
N GLY A 109 14.77 -14.96 -17.56
CA GLY A 109 14.25 -15.23 -16.21
C GLY A 109 15.02 -14.55 -15.07
N GLY A 110 15.99 -13.69 -15.36
CA GLY A 110 16.72 -12.88 -14.38
C GLY A 110 15.92 -11.70 -13.87
N ALA A 111 16.36 -11.11 -12.77
CA ALA A 111 15.80 -9.86 -12.25
C ALA A 111 16.01 -8.71 -13.25
N GLY A 112 14.96 -7.92 -13.47
CA GLY A 112 15.00 -6.80 -14.42
C GLY A 112 15.80 -5.60 -13.92
N ASP A 113 16.11 -5.57 -12.63
CA ASP A 113 16.93 -4.53 -12.00
C ASP A 113 17.64 -5.09 -10.77
N GLN A 114 18.66 -4.38 -10.30
CA GLN A 114 19.22 -4.57 -8.97
C GLN A 114 18.29 -3.97 -7.92
N GLY A 115 18.37 -4.47 -6.68
CA GLY A 115 17.59 -3.86 -5.60
C GLY A 115 17.58 -4.73 -4.34
N LEU A 116 17.06 -4.12 -3.27
CA LEU A 116 16.79 -4.80 -2.00
C LEU A 116 15.34 -4.57 -1.60
N MET A 117 14.67 -5.61 -1.15
CA MET A 117 13.25 -5.60 -0.82
C MET A 117 13.05 -6.14 0.58
N PHE A 118 12.12 -5.54 1.32
CA PHE A 118 11.82 -5.92 2.69
C PHE A 118 10.39 -6.44 2.82
N GLY A 119 10.25 -7.54 3.58
CA GLY A 119 9.00 -8.01 4.12
C GLY A 119 9.03 -8.00 5.64
N TYR A 120 7.89 -7.73 6.26
CA TYR A 120 7.79 -7.70 7.71
C TYR A 120 6.45 -8.26 8.19
N ALA A 121 6.45 -8.85 9.39
CA ALA A 121 5.26 -9.23 10.11
C ALA A 121 5.51 -9.16 11.62
N CYS A 122 4.45 -8.89 12.39
CA CYS A 122 4.49 -8.91 13.85
C CYS A 122 3.12 -9.27 14.42
N SER A 123 3.09 -9.72 15.68
CA SER A 123 1.87 -10.20 16.36
C SER A 123 0.99 -9.10 16.96
N GLN A 124 1.16 -7.83 16.54
CA GLN A 124 0.40 -6.71 17.13
C GLN A 124 -1.06 -6.64 16.70
N THR A 125 -1.38 -7.16 15.52
CA THR A 125 -2.76 -7.18 14.99
C THR A 125 -3.10 -8.56 14.40
N PRO A 126 -4.38 -8.90 14.22
CA PRO A 126 -4.79 -10.15 13.58
C PRO A 126 -4.27 -10.30 12.14
N GLU A 127 -4.01 -9.18 11.47
CA GLU A 127 -3.42 -9.14 10.13
C GLU A 127 -1.90 -9.39 10.13
N LEU A 128 -1.29 -9.53 11.32
CA LEU A 128 0.16 -9.63 11.54
C LEU A 128 0.92 -8.42 10.99
N MET A 129 0.43 -7.23 11.32
CA MET A 129 0.94 -5.92 10.92
C MET A 129 1.17 -5.03 12.14
N PRO A 130 2.03 -4.00 12.01
CA PRO A 130 2.13 -2.95 13.04
C PRO A 130 0.81 -2.22 13.24
N MET A 131 0.41 -2.05 14.49
CA MET A 131 -0.90 -1.49 14.84
C MET A 131 -1.12 -0.03 14.37
N PRO A 132 -0.11 0.89 14.46
CA PRO A 132 -0.32 2.28 14.08
C PRO A 132 -0.72 2.45 12.61
N ILE A 133 -0.03 1.76 11.68
CA ILE A 133 -0.35 1.84 10.25
C ILE A 133 -1.70 1.20 9.94
N MET A 134 -2.05 0.10 10.60
CA MET A 134 -3.35 -0.54 10.40
C MET A 134 -4.52 0.36 10.84
N PHE A 135 -4.39 1.05 11.96
CA PHE A 135 -5.42 2.03 12.37
C PHE A 135 -5.44 3.23 11.42
N ALA A 136 -4.29 3.75 11.02
CA ALA A 136 -4.23 4.85 10.06
C ALA A 136 -4.95 4.49 8.74
N HIS A 137 -4.71 3.31 8.17
CA HIS A 137 -5.44 2.82 6.99
C HIS A 137 -6.94 2.70 7.21
N LYS A 138 -7.34 2.07 8.32
CA LYS A 138 -8.76 1.86 8.65
C LYS A 138 -9.52 3.18 8.83
N LEU A 139 -8.87 4.22 9.36
CA LEU A 139 -9.48 5.55 9.54
C LEU A 139 -9.78 6.24 8.21
N VAL A 140 -8.80 6.35 7.30
CA VAL A 140 -9.03 6.98 5.99
C VAL A 140 -9.93 6.13 5.09
N LYS A 141 -9.89 4.79 5.23
CA LYS A 141 -10.84 3.92 4.55
C LYS A 141 -12.27 4.16 5.06
N LYS A 142 -12.47 4.28 6.38
CA LYS A 142 -13.78 4.56 6.97
C LYS A 142 -14.37 5.89 6.48
N LEU A 143 -13.53 6.95 6.35
CA LEU A 143 -13.95 8.22 5.75
C LEU A 143 -14.43 8.03 4.31
N ALA A 144 -13.69 7.28 3.49
CA ALA A 144 -14.08 6.99 2.11
C ALA A 144 -15.37 6.13 2.03
N ASP A 145 -15.51 5.14 2.91
CA ASP A 145 -16.71 4.31 2.97
C ASP A 145 -17.95 5.13 3.36
N ILE A 146 -17.84 6.08 4.30
CA ILE A 146 -18.94 7.00 4.68
C ILE A 146 -19.27 7.93 3.51
N ARG A 147 -18.25 8.53 2.87
CA ARG A 147 -18.44 9.44 1.73
C ARG A 147 -19.13 8.79 0.54
N LYS A 148 -18.81 7.52 0.26
CA LYS A 148 -19.38 6.75 -0.85
C LYS A 148 -20.70 6.05 -0.50
N GLY A 149 -21.03 6.00 0.77
CA GLY A 149 -22.26 5.33 1.23
C GLY A 149 -23.50 6.21 1.07
N ASP A 150 -24.64 5.56 0.82
CA ASP A 150 -25.94 6.24 0.57
C ASP A 150 -26.66 6.67 1.87
N ASN A 151 -26.00 6.59 3.02
CA ASN A 151 -26.63 6.84 4.33
C ASN A 151 -26.70 8.33 4.75
N GLY A 152 -26.10 9.23 3.99
CA GLY A 152 -26.10 10.67 4.25
C GLY A 152 -25.43 11.07 5.57
N LEU A 153 -24.58 10.22 6.15
CA LEU A 153 -24.01 10.38 7.48
C LEU A 153 -23.09 11.62 7.60
N MET A 154 -22.23 11.82 6.61
CA MET A 154 -21.30 12.96 6.51
C MET A 154 -21.25 13.42 5.03
N PRO A 155 -22.34 14.04 4.50
CA PRO A 155 -22.47 14.32 3.07
C PRO A 155 -21.50 15.38 2.55
N TYR A 156 -20.92 16.16 3.46
CA TYR A 156 -19.93 17.20 3.19
C TYR A 156 -18.50 16.68 2.93
N LEU A 157 -18.24 15.36 3.07
CA LEU A 157 -16.90 14.80 2.84
C LEU A 157 -16.53 14.83 1.37
N ARG A 158 -15.29 15.29 1.08
CA ARG A 158 -14.65 15.24 -0.23
C ARG A 158 -13.57 14.15 -0.28
N PRO A 159 -13.01 13.82 -1.47
CA PRO A 159 -12.18 12.63 -1.65
C PRO A 159 -10.85 12.60 -0.87
N ASP A 160 -10.19 13.75 -0.67
CA ASP A 160 -8.87 13.82 -0.06
C ASP A 160 -8.94 13.78 1.47
N SER A 161 -8.15 12.91 2.06
CA SER A 161 -7.98 12.86 3.51
C SER A 161 -6.68 12.18 3.93
N LYS A 162 -6.23 12.51 5.15
CA LYS A 162 -5.03 11.96 5.80
C LYS A 162 -5.37 11.57 7.23
N SER A 163 -4.69 10.54 7.72
CA SER A 163 -4.74 10.14 9.13
C SER A 163 -3.34 9.91 9.68
N GLN A 164 -3.18 10.13 10.96
CA GLN A 164 -1.96 9.79 11.70
C GLN A 164 -2.37 9.23 13.06
N VAL A 165 -1.73 8.13 13.47
CA VAL A 165 -2.01 7.48 14.76
C VAL A 165 -0.72 7.27 15.51
N THR A 166 -0.68 7.79 16.76
CA THR A 166 0.41 7.58 17.71
C THR A 166 -0.07 6.63 18.80
N ILE A 167 0.69 5.55 18.99
CA ILE A 167 0.44 4.53 20.02
C ILE A 167 1.56 4.57 21.05
N GLU A 168 1.19 4.47 22.31
CA GLU A 168 2.09 4.27 23.43
C GLU A 168 2.33 2.77 23.62
N TYR A 169 3.60 2.38 23.74
CA TYR A 169 4.08 1.01 23.90
C TYR A 169 4.85 0.85 25.19
N ASP A 170 4.80 -0.35 25.78
CA ASP A 170 5.72 -0.72 26.84
C ASP A 170 7.12 -1.05 26.29
N GLU A 171 8.08 -1.33 27.18
CA GLU A 171 9.46 -1.70 26.82
C GLU A 171 9.56 -3.00 26.00
N ASN A 172 8.56 -3.85 26.06
CA ASN A 172 8.46 -5.09 25.28
C ASN A 172 7.72 -4.92 23.95
N LYS A 173 7.46 -3.68 23.54
CA LYS A 173 6.70 -3.31 22.32
C LYS A 173 5.23 -3.78 22.31
N ASN A 174 4.62 -4.03 23.47
CA ASN A 174 3.20 -4.26 23.55
C ASN A 174 2.46 -2.92 23.49
N PRO A 175 1.42 -2.77 22.65
CA PRO A 175 0.63 -1.55 22.59
C PRO A 175 -0.17 -1.39 23.88
N LEU A 176 -0.10 -0.21 24.49
CA LEU A 176 -0.80 0.13 25.74
C LEU A 176 -2.07 0.94 25.48
N ARG A 177 -1.99 1.99 24.67
CA ARG A 177 -3.09 2.90 24.35
C ARG A 177 -2.79 3.74 23.11
N VAL A 178 -3.83 4.28 22.52
CA VAL A 178 -3.70 5.32 21.48
C VAL A 178 -3.53 6.66 22.18
N ASP A 179 -2.39 7.30 21.99
CA ASP A 179 -2.12 8.62 22.56
C ASP A 179 -2.74 9.74 21.75
N THR A 180 -2.54 9.71 20.42
CA THR A 180 -2.96 10.78 19.54
C THR A 180 -3.53 10.24 18.23
N VAL A 181 -4.65 10.83 17.79
CA VAL A 181 -5.21 10.62 16.45
C VAL A 181 -5.31 11.98 15.76
N VAL A 182 -4.72 12.10 14.58
CA VAL A 182 -4.86 13.25 13.69
C VAL A 182 -5.64 12.84 12.46
N ILE A 183 -6.69 13.57 12.11
CA ILE A 183 -7.45 13.43 10.86
C ILE A 183 -7.49 14.78 10.16
N SER A 184 -7.06 14.79 8.90
CA SER A 184 -7.33 15.90 7.98
C SER A 184 -8.22 15.40 6.87
N THR A 185 -9.41 15.98 6.72
CA THR A 185 -10.37 15.54 5.70
C THR A 185 -10.90 16.74 4.92
N GLN A 186 -10.86 16.65 3.61
CA GLN A 186 -11.43 17.65 2.71
C GLN A 186 -12.95 17.65 2.85
N HIS A 187 -13.55 18.84 2.83
CA HIS A 187 -14.98 19.06 3.12
C HIS A 187 -15.57 20.21 2.29
N ASP A 188 -16.89 20.26 2.22
CA ASP A 188 -17.63 21.37 1.63
C ASP A 188 -17.57 22.60 2.54
N SER A 189 -17.82 23.80 1.97
CA SER A 189 -17.71 25.08 2.69
C SER A 189 -18.87 25.37 3.64
N ASP A 190 -19.97 24.64 3.53
CA ASP A 190 -21.23 24.87 4.28
C ASP A 190 -21.31 24.11 5.61
N VAL A 191 -20.23 23.46 6.04
CA VAL A 191 -20.15 22.71 7.31
C VAL A 191 -19.21 23.40 8.30
N THR A 192 -19.60 23.44 9.60
CA THR A 192 -18.74 24.00 10.66
C THR A 192 -17.66 23.02 11.09
N GLN A 193 -16.52 23.55 11.58
CA GLN A 193 -15.40 22.74 12.06
C GLN A 193 -15.77 21.92 13.31
N GLU A 194 -16.66 22.44 14.18
CA GLU A 194 -17.18 21.72 15.33
C GLU A 194 -17.93 20.47 14.89
N ARG A 195 -18.82 20.60 13.90
CA ARG A 195 -19.57 19.45 13.36
C ARG A 195 -18.63 18.42 12.74
N ILE A 196 -17.67 18.84 11.93
CA ILE A 196 -16.67 17.92 11.35
C ILE A 196 -15.93 17.17 12.46
N LYS A 197 -15.49 17.88 13.50
CA LYS A 197 -14.77 17.29 14.62
C LYS A 197 -15.61 16.25 15.37
N ASP A 198 -16.84 16.58 15.71
CA ASP A 198 -17.75 15.70 16.44
C ASP A 198 -18.10 14.44 15.62
N ASP A 199 -18.41 14.62 14.34
CA ASP A 199 -18.72 13.53 13.44
C ASP A 199 -17.51 12.61 13.22
N VAL A 200 -16.31 13.18 12.99
CA VAL A 200 -15.07 12.39 12.83
C VAL A 200 -14.74 11.60 14.08
N ILE A 201 -14.87 12.20 15.27
CA ILE A 201 -14.59 11.49 16.52
C ILE A 201 -15.60 10.37 16.74
N SER A 202 -16.89 10.64 16.57
CA SER A 202 -17.97 9.69 16.88
C SER A 202 -18.12 8.59 15.81
N GLN A 203 -18.13 8.96 14.51
CA GLN A 203 -18.48 8.07 13.41
C GLN A 203 -17.27 7.39 12.79
N VAL A 204 -16.08 7.97 12.93
CA VAL A 204 -14.84 7.42 12.33
C VAL A 204 -13.93 6.87 13.42
N ILE A 205 -13.39 7.71 14.32
CA ILE A 205 -12.36 7.29 15.26
C ILE A 205 -12.87 6.22 16.21
N LYS A 206 -13.97 6.48 16.91
CA LYS A 206 -14.56 5.53 17.88
C LYS A 206 -15.18 4.28 17.24
N SER A 207 -15.46 4.30 15.95
CA SER A 207 -15.93 3.11 15.21
C SER A 207 -14.81 2.19 14.73
N VAL A 208 -13.58 2.73 14.59
CA VAL A 208 -12.41 2.03 14.07
C VAL A 208 -11.48 1.55 15.17
N ILE A 209 -11.20 2.41 16.16
CA ILE A 209 -10.26 2.10 17.23
C ILE A 209 -11.00 1.44 18.40
N PRO A 210 -10.55 0.27 18.88
CA PRO A 210 -11.14 -0.41 20.02
C PRO A 210 -11.23 0.49 21.25
N LYS A 211 -12.33 0.40 21.96
CA LYS A 211 -12.64 1.30 23.09
C LYS A 211 -11.64 1.18 24.25
N ASP A 212 -11.07 0.00 24.44
CA ASP A 212 -10.05 -0.30 25.45
C ASP A 212 -8.69 0.35 25.18
N LEU A 213 -8.44 0.76 23.94
CA LEU A 213 -7.24 1.52 23.56
C LEU A 213 -7.43 3.04 23.63
N LEU A 214 -8.64 3.53 23.87
CA LEU A 214 -8.96 4.95 24.00
C LEU A 214 -9.25 5.29 25.46
N ASP A 215 -8.66 6.38 25.95
CA ASP A 215 -8.87 6.86 27.31
C ASP A 215 -9.10 8.38 27.36
N ASN A 216 -9.22 8.94 28.56
CA ASN A 216 -9.44 10.39 28.77
C ASN A 216 -8.19 11.24 28.46
N LYS A 217 -7.03 10.62 28.21
CA LYS A 217 -5.79 11.30 27.81
C LYS A 217 -5.58 11.25 26.31
N THR A 218 -6.37 10.47 25.56
CA THR A 218 -6.28 10.39 24.10
C THR A 218 -6.59 11.73 23.47
N LYS A 219 -5.69 12.23 22.63
CA LYS A 219 -5.78 13.51 21.94
C LYS A 219 -6.37 13.33 20.55
N TYR A 220 -7.32 14.18 20.18
CA TYR A 220 -7.96 14.18 18.86
C TYR A 220 -7.71 15.52 18.17
N PHE A 221 -7.02 15.48 17.04
CA PHE A 221 -6.81 16.64 16.16
C PHE A 221 -7.54 16.38 14.83
N VAL A 222 -8.60 17.17 14.61
CA VAL A 222 -9.40 17.09 13.37
C VAL A 222 -9.31 18.42 12.67
N ASN A 223 -8.82 18.43 11.43
CA ASN A 223 -8.52 19.61 10.64
C ASN A 223 -7.83 20.71 11.47
N PRO A 224 -6.66 20.44 12.07
CA PRO A 224 -6.04 21.36 13.05
C PRO A 224 -5.71 22.74 12.47
N THR A 225 -5.65 22.89 11.15
CA THR A 225 -5.50 24.18 10.45
C THR A 225 -6.83 24.96 10.34
N GLY A 226 -7.95 24.37 10.73
CA GLY A 226 -9.27 24.97 10.76
C GLY A 226 -10.11 24.78 9.49
N ARG A 227 -9.51 24.65 8.30
CA ARG A 227 -10.24 24.52 7.04
C ARG A 227 -9.45 23.66 6.04
N PHE A 228 -10.17 22.75 5.36
CA PHE A 228 -9.59 21.92 4.28
C PHE A 228 -10.60 21.77 3.13
N GLU A 229 -10.94 22.87 2.48
CA GLU A 229 -11.83 22.91 1.32
C GLU A 229 -11.06 22.64 0.00
N VAL A 230 -9.84 23.19 -0.12
CA VAL A 230 -8.96 22.98 -1.26
C VAL A 230 -8.08 21.76 -0.99
N GLY A 231 -8.27 20.70 -1.77
CA GLY A 231 -7.52 19.44 -1.64
C GLY A 231 -7.48 18.68 -2.96
N GLY A 232 -7.00 17.45 -2.90
CA GLY A 232 -6.78 16.63 -4.08
C GLY A 232 -5.74 17.24 -5.04
N PRO A 233 -5.73 16.85 -6.32
CA PRO A 233 -4.76 17.36 -7.31
C PRO A 233 -4.78 18.87 -7.54
N HIS A 234 -5.86 19.55 -7.13
CA HIS A 234 -5.90 21.02 -7.13
C HIS A 234 -5.11 21.64 -5.98
N GLY A 235 -5.08 20.97 -4.81
CA GLY A 235 -4.36 21.47 -3.64
C GLY A 235 -2.87 21.15 -3.67
N ASP A 236 -2.48 20.01 -4.21
CA ASP A 236 -1.11 19.53 -4.31
C ASP A 236 -0.96 18.57 -5.49
N SER A 237 0.21 18.57 -6.13
CA SER A 237 0.49 17.66 -7.24
C SER A 237 0.79 16.25 -6.73
N GLY A 238 0.39 15.23 -7.49
CA GLY A 238 0.66 13.83 -7.19
C GLY A 238 1.59 13.16 -8.20
N LEU A 239 2.27 12.13 -7.75
CA LEU A 239 3.10 11.23 -8.55
C LEU A 239 2.96 9.79 -8.08
N THR A 240 3.01 8.84 -9.03
CA THR A 240 3.08 7.41 -8.73
C THR A 240 4.28 7.09 -7.85
N GLY A 241 4.06 6.29 -6.79
CA GLY A 241 5.14 5.78 -5.95
C GLY A 241 5.72 6.76 -4.94
N ARG A 242 5.02 7.84 -4.58
CA ARG A 242 5.46 8.79 -3.54
C ARG A 242 4.93 8.49 -2.14
N LYS A 243 4.20 7.41 -1.94
CA LYS A 243 3.64 7.00 -0.64
C LYS A 243 4.09 5.59 -0.22
N ILE A 244 5.34 5.24 -0.54
CA ILE A 244 5.90 3.89 -0.35
C ILE A 244 5.91 3.43 1.12
N ILE A 245 6.05 4.33 2.08
CA ILE A 245 6.01 4.01 3.51
C ILE A 245 4.56 3.74 3.96
N VAL A 246 3.59 4.51 3.44
CA VAL A 246 2.14 4.26 3.63
C VAL A 246 1.75 2.92 3.00
N ASP A 247 2.30 2.59 1.84
CA ASP A 247 2.02 1.34 1.11
C ASP A 247 2.48 0.09 1.86
N THR A 248 3.43 0.22 2.79
CA THR A 248 4.09 -0.90 3.47
C THR A 248 3.80 -0.92 4.97
N TYR A 249 4.75 -0.51 5.82
CA TYR A 249 4.68 -0.75 7.26
C TYR A 249 4.62 0.54 8.10
N GLY A 250 4.39 1.71 7.48
CA GLY A 250 4.23 2.99 8.19
C GLY A 250 5.46 3.41 9.00
N GLY A 251 6.66 3.03 8.56
CA GLY A 251 7.93 3.34 9.23
C GLY A 251 8.36 2.35 10.31
N TRP A 252 7.54 1.34 10.65
CA TRP A 252 7.89 0.33 11.66
C TRP A 252 9.00 -0.63 11.19
N ALA A 253 9.07 -0.91 9.90
CA ALA A 253 10.10 -1.69 9.26
C ALA A 253 10.78 -0.89 8.14
N PRO A 254 12.02 -1.24 7.75
CA PRO A 254 12.72 -0.59 6.64
C PRO A 254 12.01 -0.81 5.31
N HIS A 255 12.35 0.01 4.32
CA HIS A 255 11.88 -0.06 2.94
C HIS A 255 13.08 -0.05 1.97
N GLY A 256 12.98 -0.79 0.88
CA GLY A 256 14.05 -0.87 -0.13
C GLY A 256 14.12 0.32 -1.09
N GLY A 257 13.09 1.17 -1.10
CA GLY A 257 13.00 2.37 -1.96
C GLY A 257 12.20 2.19 -3.23
N GLY A 258 11.96 0.94 -3.70
CA GLY A 258 11.20 0.67 -4.91
C GLY A 258 9.69 0.87 -4.74
N ALA A 259 9.06 1.65 -5.62
CA ALA A 259 7.61 1.78 -5.69
C ALA A 259 6.96 0.55 -6.33
N PHE A 260 5.68 0.32 -6.04
CA PHE A 260 4.91 -0.85 -6.51
C PHE A 260 3.98 -0.50 -7.68
N SER A 261 3.14 0.53 -7.51
CA SER A 261 2.09 0.86 -8.46
C SER A 261 2.63 1.12 -9.86
N GLY A 262 1.90 0.67 -10.88
CA GLY A 262 2.27 0.78 -12.28
C GLY A 262 3.29 -0.25 -12.78
N LYS A 263 3.83 -1.11 -11.90
CA LYS A 263 4.83 -2.13 -12.25
C LYS A 263 4.17 -3.50 -12.36
N ASP A 264 4.40 -4.19 -13.50
CA ASP A 264 4.02 -5.60 -13.67
C ASP A 264 4.86 -6.52 -12.77
N PRO A 265 4.44 -7.78 -12.52
CA PRO A 265 5.10 -8.66 -11.56
C PRO A 265 6.52 -9.12 -11.94
N SER A 266 7.02 -8.83 -13.13
CA SER A 266 8.43 -9.07 -13.48
C SER A 266 9.39 -8.13 -12.76
N LYS A 267 8.89 -6.99 -12.27
CA LYS A 267 9.66 -6.03 -11.48
C LYS A 267 9.76 -6.52 -10.05
N VAL A 268 10.98 -6.89 -9.63
CA VAL A 268 11.27 -7.43 -8.29
C VAL A 268 10.96 -6.46 -7.16
N ASP A 269 11.00 -5.15 -7.40
CA ASP A 269 10.54 -4.14 -6.44
C ASP A 269 9.15 -4.47 -5.88
N ARG A 270 8.24 -4.90 -6.74
CA ARG A 270 6.88 -5.29 -6.36
C ARG A 270 6.82 -6.75 -5.95
N SER A 271 7.17 -7.67 -6.83
CA SER A 271 6.95 -9.10 -6.64
C SER A 271 7.77 -9.67 -5.49
N ALA A 272 9.05 -9.30 -5.36
CA ALA A 272 9.89 -9.80 -4.27
C ALA A 272 9.55 -9.17 -2.93
N THR A 273 9.06 -7.91 -2.88
CA THR A 273 8.53 -7.34 -1.64
C THR A 273 7.27 -8.08 -1.18
N TYR A 274 6.39 -8.47 -2.10
CA TYR A 274 5.23 -9.31 -1.78
C TYR A 274 5.65 -10.71 -1.29
N ALA A 275 6.65 -11.33 -1.92
CA ALA A 275 7.20 -12.60 -1.47
C ALA A 275 7.85 -12.50 -0.08
N ALA A 276 8.63 -11.45 0.17
CA ALA A 276 9.23 -11.19 1.48
C ALA A 276 8.16 -10.99 2.57
N ARG A 277 7.07 -10.24 2.28
CA ARG A 277 5.91 -10.14 3.19
C ARG A 277 5.25 -11.49 3.43
N HIS A 278 5.00 -12.28 2.39
CA HIS A 278 4.40 -13.61 2.51
C HIS A 278 5.23 -14.51 3.44
N ILE A 279 6.55 -14.52 3.27
CA ILE A 279 7.47 -15.30 4.09
C ILE A 279 7.44 -14.82 5.55
N ALA A 280 7.64 -13.52 5.78
CA ALA A 280 7.65 -12.94 7.13
C ALA A 280 6.34 -13.25 7.87
N LYS A 281 5.19 -13.11 7.17
CA LYS A 281 3.88 -13.44 7.73
C LYS A 281 3.76 -14.91 8.12
N ASN A 282 4.26 -15.82 7.29
CA ASN A 282 4.22 -17.25 7.57
C ASN A 282 5.19 -17.65 8.70
N VAL A 283 6.34 -17.01 8.84
CA VAL A 283 7.23 -17.20 9.99
C VAL A 283 6.53 -16.84 11.30
N VAL A 284 5.88 -15.68 11.36
CA VAL A 284 5.14 -15.26 12.56
C VAL A 284 3.90 -16.14 12.80
N ALA A 285 3.12 -16.43 11.76
CA ALA A 285 1.93 -17.27 11.86
C ALA A 285 2.24 -18.71 12.26
N SER A 286 3.44 -19.23 11.95
CA SER A 286 3.88 -20.56 12.37
C SER A 286 4.31 -20.63 13.85
N GLY A 287 4.48 -19.49 14.51
CA GLY A 287 4.97 -19.39 15.88
C GLY A 287 6.50 -19.44 16.00
N LEU A 288 7.24 -19.42 14.90
CA LEU A 288 8.71 -19.40 14.90
C LEU A 288 9.28 -18.08 15.46
N ALA A 289 8.50 -16.98 15.40
CA ALA A 289 8.87 -15.71 16.00
C ALA A 289 7.62 -14.86 16.29
N LYS A 290 7.72 -13.85 17.17
CA LYS A 290 6.66 -12.85 17.39
C LYS A 290 6.74 -11.70 16.38
N GLU A 291 7.92 -11.44 15.84
CA GLU A 291 8.15 -10.51 14.74
C GLU A 291 9.25 -11.05 13.82
N CYS A 292 9.16 -10.75 12.53
CA CYS A 292 10.12 -11.21 11.53
C CYS A 292 10.27 -10.16 10.44
N LEU A 293 11.52 -9.75 10.22
CA LEU A 293 11.96 -8.97 9.06
C LEU A 293 12.68 -9.90 8.10
N VAL A 294 12.34 -9.83 6.82
CA VAL A 294 13.00 -10.54 5.73
C VAL A 294 13.50 -9.52 4.73
N GLN A 295 14.79 -9.56 4.39
CA GLN A 295 15.35 -8.82 3.26
C GLN A 295 15.73 -9.80 2.15
N VAL A 296 15.38 -9.46 0.92
CA VAL A 296 15.83 -10.17 -0.30
C VAL A 296 16.51 -9.17 -1.21
N ALA A 297 17.65 -9.52 -1.79
CA ALA A 297 18.38 -8.65 -2.71
C ALA A 297 18.67 -9.35 -4.03
N TYR A 298 18.62 -8.59 -5.13
CA TYR A 298 18.87 -9.08 -6.48
C TYR A 298 19.93 -8.25 -7.20
N ALA A 299 20.64 -8.92 -8.12
CA ALA A 299 21.45 -8.28 -9.14
C ALA A 299 20.74 -8.35 -10.50
N ILE A 300 20.87 -7.30 -11.30
CA ILE A 300 20.27 -7.26 -12.64
C ILE A 300 20.71 -8.46 -13.48
N GLY A 301 19.77 -9.10 -14.18
CA GLY A 301 20.02 -10.25 -15.05
C GLY A 301 20.25 -11.59 -14.32
N ILE A 302 20.29 -11.61 -12.98
CA ILE A 302 20.46 -12.83 -12.18
C ILE A 302 19.11 -13.25 -11.60
N ALA A 303 18.77 -14.53 -11.72
CA ALA A 303 17.50 -15.06 -11.22
C ALA A 303 17.52 -15.32 -9.72
N GLU A 304 18.60 -15.93 -9.22
CA GLU A 304 18.73 -16.22 -7.79
C GLU A 304 19.00 -14.93 -6.98
N PRO A 305 18.38 -14.77 -5.81
CA PRO A 305 18.73 -13.64 -4.95
C PRO A 305 20.19 -13.70 -4.51
N VAL A 306 20.88 -12.56 -4.49
CA VAL A 306 22.27 -12.47 -4.02
C VAL A 306 22.35 -12.60 -2.50
N SER A 307 21.24 -12.31 -1.77
CA SER A 307 21.14 -12.54 -0.34
C SER A 307 19.71 -12.68 0.12
N VAL A 308 19.51 -13.47 1.19
CA VAL A 308 18.28 -13.53 1.99
C VAL A 308 18.68 -13.37 3.45
N TYR A 309 18.29 -12.26 4.04
CA TYR A 309 18.55 -11.94 5.45
C TYR A 309 17.27 -12.02 6.26
N VAL A 310 17.37 -12.55 7.47
CA VAL A 310 16.25 -12.66 8.43
C VAL A 310 16.68 -12.04 9.75
N ASP A 311 15.78 -11.27 10.36
CA ASP A 311 15.93 -10.73 11.69
C ASP A 311 14.60 -10.86 12.46
N THR A 312 14.56 -11.73 13.44
CA THR A 312 13.39 -11.90 14.34
C THR A 312 13.41 -10.94 15.52
N ARG A 313 14.36 -10.01 15.55
CA ARG A 313 14.58 -9.05 16.65
C ARG A 313 14.64 -9.70 18.03
N GLY A 314 15.25 -10.88 18.07
CA GLY A 314 15.43 -11.66 19.31
C GLY A 314 14.16 -12.41 19.77
N THR A 315 13.10 -12.48 18.97
CA THR A 315 11.87 -13.20 19.32
C THR A 315 11.77 -14.60 18.71
N GLY A 316 12.80 -15.02 17.95
CA GLY A 316 12.84 -16.33 17.29
C GLY A 316 12.99 -17.49 18.29
N VAL A 317 12.24 -18.58 18.06
CA VAL A 317 12.38 -19.82 18.83
C VAL A 317 13.55 -20.68 18.33
N ILE A 318 14.02 -20.40 17.13
CA ILE A 318 15.26 -20.94 16.53
C ILE A 318 16.13 -19.77 16.02
N PRO A 319 17.44 -19.95 15.87
CA PRO A 319 18.33 -18.91 15.37
C PRO A 319 17.94 -18.39 13.97
N ASP A 320 18.07 -17.09 13.74
CA ASP A 320 17.67 -16.42 12.48
C ASP A 320 18.32 -17.03 11.23
N PHE A 321 19.60 -17.46 11.33
CA PHE A 321 20.27 -18.12 10.21
C PHE A 321 19.60 -19.45 9.81
N LYS A 322 19.01 -20.19 10.76
CA LYS A 322 18.26 -21.42 10.47
C LYS A 322 16.95 -21.10 9.76
N ILE A 323 16.28 -20.00 10.14
CA ILE A 323 15.08 -19.52 9.41
C ILE A 323 15.47 -19.12 7.99
N SER A 324 16.61 -18.43 7.80
CA SER A 324 17.10 -18.10 6.46
C SER A 324 17.39 -19.36 5.61
N GLN A 325 18.05 -20.38 6.18
CA GLN A 325 18.27 -21.66 5.51
C GLN A 325 16.97 -22.38 5.14
N MET A 326 15.99 -22.37 6.04
CA MET A 326 14.64 -22.90 5.79
C MET A 326 13.98 -22.19 4.59
N ILE A 327 14.04 -20.86 4.55
CA ILE A 327 13.48 -20.08 3.44
C ILE A 327 14.12 -20.48 2.11
N HIS A 328 15.44 -20.53 2.05
CA HIS A 328 16.16 -20.98 0.84
C HIS A 328 15.76 -22.38 0.36
N LYS A 329 15.45 -23.28 1.29
CA LYS A 329 15.05 -24.65 0.96
C LYS A 329 13.62 -24.79 0.48
N GLU A 330 12.69 -24.03 1.11
CA GLU A 330 11.25 -24.23 0.95
C GLU A 330 10.60 -23.23 -0.02
N VAL A 331 11.29 -22.14 -0.38
CA VAL A 331 10.70 -21.05 -1.17
C VAL A 331 11.60 -20.73 -2.38
N ASP A 332 11.04 -20.93 -3.58
CA ASP A 332 11.66 -20.43 -4.82
C ASP A 332 11.53 -18.91 -4.88
N LEU A 333 12.65 -18.21 -4.73
CA LEU A 333 12.76 -16.76 -4.74
C LEU A 333 13.23 -16.19 -6.08
N THR A 334 13.33 -17.02 -7.12
CA THR A 334 13.52 -16.49 -8.48
C THR A 334 12.32 -15.65 -8.90
N PRO A 335 12.47 -14.61 -9.74
CA PRO A 335 11.35 -13.78 -10.18
C PRO A 335 10.19 -14.61 -10.76
N LEU A 336 10.47 -15.62 -11.57
CA LEU A 336 9.46 -16.52 -12.13
C LEU A 336 8.83 -17.42 -11.07
N GLY A 337 9.62 -17.92 -10.11
CA GLY A 337 9.14 -18.70 -8.96
C GLY A 337 8.14 -17.90 -8.11
N ILE A 338 8.47 -16.65 -7.80
CA ILE A 338 7.59 -15.74 -7.08
C ILE A 338 6.28 -15.50 -7.83
N ILE A 339 6.37 -15.15 -9.12
CA ILE A 339 5.20 -14.90 -9.98
C ILE A 339 4.27 -16.10 -9.99
N LYS A 340 4.80 -17.30 -10.18
CA LYS A 340 4.03 -18.54 -10.21
C LYS A 340 3.42 -18.86 -8.85
N ARG A 341 4.21 -18.80 -7.78
CA ARG A 341 3.79 -19.11 -6.42
C ARG A 341 2.66 -18.21 -5.95
N LEU A 342 2.80 -16.91 -6.15
CA LEU A 342 1.81 -15.93 -5.72
C LEU A 342 0.74 -15.65 -6.80
N ASN A 343 0.81 -16.32 -7.96
CA ASN A 343 -0.14 -16.17 -9.07
C ASN A 343 -0.37 -14.69 -9.42
N LEU A 344 0.70 -13.97 -9.75
CA LEU A 344 0.69 -12.50 -9.87
C LEU A 344 0.27 -11.98 -11.26
N ARG A 345 0.21 -12.81 -12.30
CA ARG A 345 -0.19 -12.40 -13.66
C ARG A 345 -1.70 -12.29 -13.81
N ARG A 346 -2.31 -11.42 -13.02
CA ARG A 346 -3.76 -11.22 -12.95
C ARG A 346 -4.08 -9.74 -12.71
N PRO A 347 -5.26 -9.26 -13.10
CA PRO A 347 -5.72 -7.88 -12.82
C PRO A 347 -6.17 -7.73 -11.36
N ILE A 348 -5.22 -7.57 -10.43
CA ILE A 348 -5.44 -7.51 -8.98
C ILE A 348 -4.85 -6.26 -8.32
N TYR A 349 -4.20 -5.40 -9.10
CA TYR A 349 -3.30 -4.37 -8.59
C TYR A 349 -4.00 -3.06 -8.24
N GLN A 350 -5.00 -2.60 -9.01
CA GLN A 350 -5.71 -1.34 -8.72
C GLN A 350 -6.29 -1.32 -7.29
N LYS A 351 -6.71 -2.47 -6.76
CA LYS A 351 -7.21 -2.57 -5.38
C LYS A 351 -6.15 -2.36 -4.31
N THR A 352 -4.86 -2.47 -4.65
CA THR A 352 -3.75 -2.24 -3.71
C THR A 352 -3.33 -0.77 -3.63
N SER A 353 -3.75 0.05 -4.58
CA SER A 353 -3.28 1.43 -4.71
C SER A 353 -3.63 2.36 -3.54
N ALA A 354 -4.55 1.96 -2.66
CA ALA A 354 -4.89 2.70 -1.45
C ALA A 354 -5.07 1.76 -0.25
N TYR A 355 -4.89 2.30 0.96
CA TYR A 355 -5.06 1.60 2.24
C TYR A 355 -4.06 0.47 2.50
N GLY A 356 -2.85 0.58 1.92
CA GLY A 356 -1.73 -0.33 2.08
C GLY A 356 -1.79 -1.59 1.22
N HIS A 357 -0.64 -2.10 0.83
CA HIS A 357 -0.50 -3.35 0.08
C HIS A 357 -0.52 -4.58 1.00
N PHE A 358 -0.30 -4.40 2.30
CA PHE A 358 -0.20 -5.46 3.31
C PHE A 358 -1.27 -5.33 4.39
N GLY A 359 -1.50 -6.45 5.11
CA GLY A 359 -2.56 -6.51 6.11
C GLY A 359 -3.96 -6.61 5.52
N ARG A 360 -4.07 -7.09 4.31
CA ARG A 360 -5.33 -7.21 3.55
C ARG A 360 -5.97 -8.59 3.75
N ARG A 361 -7.29 -8.67 3.55
CA ARG A 361 -8.07 -9.91 3.73
C ARG A 361 -8.74 -10.39 2.45
N GLU A 362 -8.59 -9.67 1.35
CA GLU A 362 -9.13 -10.05 0.04
C GLU A 362 -8.42 -11.32 -0.48
N GLU A 363 -9.17 -12.31 -0.93
CA GLU A 363 -8.64 -13.61 -1.39
C GLU A 363 -7.62 -13.50 -2.54
N ASN A 364 -7.73 -12.45 -3.33
CA ASN A 364 -6.84 -12.20 -4.46
C ASN A 364 -5.43 -11.78 -4.05
N PHE A 365 -5.23 -11.36 -2.80
CA PHE A 365 -3.91 -10.93 -2.30
C PHE A 365 -3.17 -12.13 -1.72
N THR A 366 -2.64 -12.94 -2.60
CA THR A 366 -2.03 -14.25 -2.29
C THR A 366 -0.81 -14.14 -1.37
N TRP A 367 -0.13 -13.00 -1.34
CA TRP A 367 0.97 -12.73 -0.41
C TRP A 367 0.55 -12.56 1.05
N GLU A 368 -0.75 -12.50 1.30
CA GLU A 368 -1.32 -12.49 2.66
C GLU A 368 -1.75 -13.89 3.14
N LYS A 369 -1.61 -14.93 2.32
CA LYS A 369 -1.92 -16.32 2.71
C LYS A 369 -0.90 -16.86 3.74
N THR A 370 -1.38 -17.77 4.58
CA THR A 370 -0.56 -18.47 5.59
C THR A 370 -0.35 -19.95 5.23
N ASP A 371 -0.16 -20.22 3.95
CA ASP A 371 -0.06 -21.55 3.35
C ASP A 371 1.27 -22.26 3.61
N LEU A 372 2.30 -21.55 4.10
CA LEU A 372 3.58 -22.12 4.50
C LEU A 372 3.65 -22.51 5.98
N VAL A 373 2.64 -22.21 6.78
CA VAL A 373 2.65 -22.44 8.23
C VAL A 373 2.95 -23.89 8.59
N GLN A 374 2.33 -24.87 7.92
CA GLN A 374 2.57 -26.28 8.20
C GLN A 374 3.97 -26.74 7.79
N THR A 375 4.53 -26.15 6.73
CA THR A 375 5.89 -26.41 6.29
C THR A 375 6.89 -25.86 7.30
N PHE A 376 6.70 -24.61 7.74
CA PHE A 376 7.62 -23.93 8.65
C PHE A 376 7.60 -24.52 10.08
N LYS A 377 6.44 -24.98 10.56
CA LYS A 377 6.34 -25.67 11.87
C LYS A 377 7.21 -26.91 12.00
N LYS A 378 7.64 -27.54 10.90
CA LYS A 378 8.54 -28.69 10.95
C LYS A 378 9.97 -28.33 11.40
N TYR A 379 10.28 -27.05 11.48
CA TYR A 379 11.59 -26.52 11.86
C TYR A 379 11.62 -25.95 13.28
N ALA A 380 10.47 -25.94 13.98
CA ALA A 380 10.30 -25.44 15.35
C ALA A 380 10.95 -26.36 16.38
#